data_5c2ac733fb0dd4ccfd511a3e0d3c2370
#
_entry.id   5c2ac733fb0dd4ccfd511a3e0d3c2370
#
_cell.length_a   1.000
_cell.length_b   1.000
_cell.length_c   1.000
_cell.angle_alpha   90.00
_cell.angle_beta   90.00
_cell.angle_gamma   90.00
#
_symmetry.space_group_name_H-M   'P 1'
#
loop_
_entity.id
_entity.type
_entity.pdbx_description
1 polymer ?
#
loop_
_entity_poly.entity_id
_entity_poly.type
_entity_poly.pdbx_seq_one_letter_code
_entity_poly.pdbx_strand_id
1 'polypeptide(L)'
;MKKDLLHTPEGVRDIYSTECAEKKVIENRLHDVCASYGYNDIQTPSIEFFDVFNKERGSVPSNEMFKLFDRYGNTLVLRPDMTPSIARATAKYFEDRVLPVKLCYLGNTFINVSKYYQGRLKENTMLGAELINDNSLAADYEIISMVIDCMLSAGLTEFQVELGNVAFFNGLLHKAGITGDSSEELLRLIKDKNYFGVEELLDSLNIDDAVAKALLELPQLFGGTEVLEKAKSLTDEEECIQAVNRLEELYELLKNNNYDKYISFDLGDLSEHAYYTGIIFHAYTFGTGEPVVNGGRYDKLLGQFGCDKASIGFSITIDRLIAALNRQNIHIPHLSLIHISEPTRQE
;
A
#
# COMPACT_ATOMS: atom_id res chain seq x y z
N MET A 1 29.95 -20.15 -22.66
CA MET A 1 30.13 -18.66 -22.62
C MET A 1 29.04 -17.87 -23.34
N LYS A 2 28.61 -18.19 -24.57
CA LYS A 2 27.52 -17.42 -25.24
C LYS A 2 26.12 -17.61 -24.64
N LYS A 3 25.79 -18.73 -23.98
CA LYS A 3 24.47 -18.99 -23.37
C LYS A 3 24.22 -18.16 -22.12
N ASP A 4 25.24 -17.84 -21.34
CA ASP A 4 25.09 -17.09 -20.05
C ASP A 4 24.70 -15.61 -20.27
N LEU A 5 25.03 -15.04 -21.45
CA LEU A 5 24.67 -13.68 -21.81
C LEU A 5 23.19 -13.48 -22.23
N LEU A 6 22.44 -14.57 -22.40
CA LEU A 6 21.04 -14.53 -22.80
C LEU A 6 20.07 -14.61 -21.60
N HIS A 7 20.59 -14.79 -20.39
CA HIS A 7 19.79 -14.88 -19.19
C HIS A 7 19.75 -13.54 -18.45
N THR A 8 18.57 -13.18 -17.95
CA THR A 8 18.41 -12.09 -16.99
C THR A 8 18.83 -12.53 -15.60
N PRO A 9 19.22 -11.62 -14.70
CA PRO A 9 19.41 -11.95 -13.29
C PRO A 9 18.14 -12.53 -12.65
N GLU A 10 18.32 -13.32 -11.58
CA GLU A 10 17.19 -13.88 -10.83
C GLU A 10 16.27 -12.78 -10.29
N GLY A 11 14.96 -12.94 -10.49
CA GLY A 11 13.93 -12.02 -10.03
C GLY A 11 13.68 -10.81 -10.93
N VAL A 12 14.32 -10.75 -12.10
CA VAL A 12 14.01 -9.79 -13.17
C VAL A 12 13.78 -10.54 -14.48
N ARG A 13 12.96 -9.97 -15.36
CA ARG A 13 12.58 -10.62 -16.61
C ARG A 13 12.32 -9.61 -17.73
N ASP A 14 12.47 -10.07 -18.96
CA ASP A 14 12.02 -9.34 -20.13
C ASP A 14 10.49 -9.45 -20.26
N ILE A 15 9.81 -8.36 -20.62
CA ILE A 15 8.40 -8.30 -20.97
C ILE A 15 8.31 -7.86 -22.41
N TYR A 16 7.69 -8.67 -23.27
CA TYR A 16 7.67 -8.40 -24.71
C TYR A 16 6.34 -8.81 -25.37
N SER A 17 6.13 -8.35 -26.61
CA SER A 17 5.00 -8.71 -27.46
C SER A 17 3.63 -8.45 -26.77
N THR A 18 2.77 -9.45 -26.74
CA THR A 18 1.41 -9.40 -26.18
C THR A 18 1.40 -8.95 -24.72
N GLU A 19 2.23 -9.55 -23.89
CA GLU A 19 2.31 -9.17 -22.45
C GLU A 19 2.67 -7.69 -22.26
N CYS A 20 3.59 -7.16 -23.09
CA CYS A 20 3.96 -5.75 -23.03
C CYS A 20 2.79 -4.85 -23.49
N ALA A 21 1.99 -5.28 -24.49
CA ALA A 21 0.83 -4.56 -24.95
C ALA A 21 -0.28 -4.55 -23.89
N GLU A 22 -0.56 -5.68 -23.26
CA GLU A 22 -1.53 -5.82 -22.17
C GLU A 22 -1.15 -4.94 -20.97
N LYS A 23 0.13 -4.97 -20.58
CA LYS A 23 0.66 -4.14 -19.51
C LYS A 23 0.40 -2.65 -19.76
N LYS A 24 0.68 -2.16 -20.96
CA LYS A 24 0.43 -0.77 -21.35
C LYS A 24 -1.05 -0.40 -21.31
N VAL A 25 -1.94 -1.32 -21.69
CA VAL A 25 -3.39 -1.10 -21.61
C VAL A 25 -3.81 -0.90 -20.15
N ILE A 26 -3.33 -1.75 -19.24
CA ILE A 26 -3.63 -1.63 -17.82
C ILE A 26 -3.04 -0.33 -17.24
N GLU A 27 -1.78 -0.04 -17.50
CA GLU A 27 -1.13 1.21 -17.07
C GLU A 27 -1.94 2.44 -17.48
N ASN A 28 -2.37 2.51 -18.73
CA ASN A 28 -3.17 3.63 -19.24
C ASN A 28 -4.55 3.71 -18.59
N ARG A 29 -5.27 2.60 -18.42
CA ARG A 29 -6.58 2.59 -17.76
C ARG A 29 -6.52 3.11 -16.33
N LEU A 30 -5.53 2.65 -15.56
CA LEU A 30 -5.35 3.09 -14.18
C LEU A 30 -4.92 4.56 -14.10
N HIS A 31 -4.05 4.99 -15.01
CA HIS A 31 -3.64 6.39 -15.11
C HIS A 31 -4.82 7.31 -15.46
N ASP A 32 -5.68 6.89 -16.39
CA ASP A 32 -6.88 7.64 -16.78
C ASP A 32 -7.85 7.81 -15.59
N VAL A 33 -7.96 6.82 -14.71
CA VAL A 33 -8.71 6.96 -13.46
C VAL A 33 -8.08 8.04 -12.58
N CYS A 34 -6.77 7.99 -12.29
CA CYS A 34 -6.10 9.02 -11.49
C CYS A 34 -6.28 10.42 -12.10
N ALA A 35 -6.14 10.55 -13.43
CA ALA A 35 -6.34 11.82 -14.14
C ALA A 35 -7.79 12.33 -14.01
N SER A 36 -8.80 11.44 -14.04
CA SER A 36 -10.21 11.81 -13.85
C SER A 36 -10.53 12.39 -12.48
N TYR A 37 -9.76 11.99 -11.45
CA TYR A 37 -9.82 12.56 -10.09
C TYR A 37 -9.00 13.85 -9.93
N GLY A 38 -8.35 14.33 -11.01
CA GLY A 38 -7.58 15.58 -11.03
C GLY A 38 -6.15 15.45 -10.48
N TYR A 39 -5.58 14.24 -10.47
CA TYR A 39 -4.19 14.03 -10.09
C TYR A 39 -3.23 14.38 -11.23
N ASN A 40 -2.14 15.03 -10.87
CA ASN A 40 -1.09 15.41 -11.81
C ASN A 40 0.08 14.44 -11.72
N ASP A 41 0.72 14.18 -12.86
CA ASP A 41 1.86 13.29 -12.92
C ASP A 41 3.07 13.81 -12.14
N ILE A 42 3.74 12.91 -11.43
CA ILE A 42 5.06 13.12 -10.87
C ILE A 42 5.99 11.96 -11.25
N GLN A 43 7.20 12.31 -11.64
CA GLN A 43 8.27 11.34 -11.87
C GLN A 43 9.44 11.65 -10.95
N THR A 44 9.74 10.73 -10.01
CA THR A 44 10.91 10.80 -9.14
C THR A 44 12.05 9.94 -9.71
N PRO A 45 13.33 10.22 -9.36
CA PRO A 45 14.46 9.41 -9.82
C PRO A 45 14.38 7.95 -9.35
N SER A 46 14.87 7.02 -10.17
CA SER A 46 15.03 5.61 -9.76
C SER A 46 16.20 5.41 -8.79
N ILE A 47 17.16 6.34 -8.79
CA ILE A 47 18.33 6.34 -7.89
C ILE A 47 18.14 7.48 -6.89
N GLU A 48 18.19 7.14 -5.61
CA GLU A 48 18.03 8.10 -4.50
C GLU A 48 19.16 7.93 -3.48
N PHE A 49 19.35 8.92 -2.61
CA PHE A 49 20.19 8.75 -1.44
C PHE A 49 19.58 7.73 -0.48
N PHE A 50 20.42 6.88 0.10
CA PHE A 50 20.00 5.87 1.09
C PHE A 50 19.22 6.49 2.25
N ASP A 51 19.59 7.70 2.68
CA ASP A 51 18.95 8.38 3.80
C ASP A 51 17.47 8.76 3.55
N VAL A 52 17.02 8.78 2.29
CA VAL A 52 15.60 8.97 1.96
C VAL A 52 14.75 7.78 2.43
N PHE A 53 15.38 6.59 2.56
CA PHE A 53 14.73 5.33 2.94
C PHE A 53 15.29 4.75 4.24
N ASN A 54 15.81 5.57 5.14
CA ASN A 54 16.30 5.09 6.42
C ASN A 54 15.16 4.47 7.26
N LYS A 55 15.51 3.84 8.41
CA LYS A 55 14.61 3.03 9.23
C LYS A 55 13.24 3.68 9.54
N GLU A 56 13.18 5.00 9.68
CA GLU A 56 11.95 5.72 10.04
C GLU A 56 11.09 6.13 8.82
N ARG A 57 11.69 6.15 7.62
CA ARG A 57 11.03 6.59 6.36
C ARG A 57 10.80 5.46 5.39
N GLY A 58 11.46 4.32 5.61
CA GLY A 58 11.46 3.19 4.69
C GLY A 58 10.39 2.17 5.00
N SER A 59 9.86 1.58 3.94
CA SER A 59 8.99 0.40 3.96
C SER A 59 9.77 -0.90 3.82
N VAL A 60 11.06 -0.83 3.49
CA VAL A 60 11.90 -1.98 3.17
C VAL A 60 13.15 -2.00 4.05
N PRO A 61 13.48 -3.14 4.68
CA PRO A 61 14.70 -3.28 5.46
C PRO A 61 15.97 -2.98 4.65
N SER A 62 16.95 -2.36 5.30
CA SER A 62 18.21 -1.93 4.65
C SER A 62 18.98 -3.05 3.95
N ASN A 63 18.87 -4.31 4.42
CA ASN A 63 19.48 -5.49 3.81
C ASN A 63 18.78 -5.98 2.54
N GLU A 64 17.57 -5.50 2.30
CA GLU A 64 16.78 -5.81 1.09
C GLU A 64 16.80 -4.68 0.06
N MET A 65 17.63 -3.67 0.24
CA MET A 65 17.82 -2.59 -0.73
C MET A 65 19.01 -2.88 -1.67
N PHE A 66 18.86 -2.56 -2.95
CA PHE A 66 19.97 -2.50 -3.88
C PHE A 66 20.79 -1.23 -3.64
N LYS A 67 22.00 -1.37 -3.10
CA LYS A 67 22.90 -0.27 -2.76
C LYS A 67 23.97 -0.05 -3.81
N LEU A 68 24.27 1.21 -4.07
CA LEU A 68 25.25 1.70 -5.02
C LEU A 68 26.12 2.75 -4.31
N PHE A 69 27.26 3.09 -4.90
CA PHE A 69 28.10 4.19 -4.43
C PHE A 69 28.34 5.17 -5.57
N ASP A 70 28.22 6.47 -5.28
CA ASP A 70 28.62 7.49 -6.22
C ASP A 70 30.14 7.71 -6.16
N ARG A 71 30.66 8.55 -7.06
CA ARG A 71 32.10 8.89 -7.11
C ARG A 71 32.62 9.65 -5.89
N TYR A 72 31.74 10.14 -5.03
CA TYR A 72 32.08 10.89 -3.81
C TYR A 72 31.99 10.02 -2.55
N GLY A 73 31.60 8.75 -2.68
CA GLY A 73 31.44 7.82 -1.56
C GLY A 73 30.07 7.86 -0.87
N ASN A 74 29.11 8.60 -1.43
CA ASN A 74 27.75 8.57 -0.89
C ASN A 74 27.06 7.25 -1.19
N THR A 75 26.30 6.72 -0.24
CA THR A 75 25.48 5.53 -0.44
C THR A 75 24.18 5.93 -1.15
N LEU A 76 23.96 5.33 -2.30
CA LEU A 76 22.74 5.44 -3.10
C LEU A 76 21.98 4.13 -3.08
N VAL A 77 20.69 4.18 -3.41
CA VAL A 77 19.85 2.98 -3.59
C VAL A 77 19.04 3.09 -4.88
N LEU A 78 18.71 1.94 -5.47
CA LEU A 78 17.55 1.86 -6.34
C LEU A 78 16.32 1.95 -5.45
N ARG A 79 15.41 2.88 -5.74
CA ARG A 79 14.24 3.15 -4.88
C ARG A 79 13.43 1.88 -4.59
N PRO A 80 13.29 1.47 -3.33
CA PRO A 80 12.49 0.29 -2.97
C PRO A 80 10.98 0.61 -2.86
N ASP A 81 10.65 1.91 -2.76
CA ASP A 81 9.29 2.43 -2.59
C ASP A 81 9.17 3.79 -3.30
N MET A 82 7.95 4.17 -3.67
CA MET A 82 7.67 5.45 -4.35
C MET A 82 7.40 6.58 -3.35
N THR A 83 6.64 6.31 -2.30
CA THR A 83 6.09 7.30 -1.36
C THR A 83 7.16 8.17 -0.68
N PRO A 84 8.30 7.65 -0.14
CA PRO A 84 9.33 8.51 0.43
C PRO A 84 9.98 9.46 -0.58
N SER A 85 10.17 9.01 -1.83
CA SER A 85 10.69 9.88 -2.91
C SER A 85 9.73 11.01 -3.26
N ILE A 86 8.42 10.72 -3.26
CA ILE A 86 7.36 11.71 -3.52
C ILE A 86 7.26 12.68 -2.33
N ALA A 87 7.30 12.19 -1.08
CA ALA A 87 7.30 13.03 0.12
C ALA A 87 8.47 14.01 0.10
N ARG A 88 9.70 13.56 -0.22
CA ARG A 88 10.88 14.41 -0.40
C ARG A 88 10.67 15.46 -1.51
N ALA A 89 10.13 15.04 -2.66
CA ALA A 89 9.88 15.96 -3.78
C ALA A 89 8.82 17.00 -3.43
N THR A 90 7.75 16.58 -2.72
CA THR A 90 6.69 17.46 -2.25
C THR A 90 7.21 18.49 -1.25
N ALA A 91 8.00 18.07 -0.26
CA ALA A 91 8.63 18.98 0.69
C ALA A 91 9.52 20.01 -0.02
N LYS A 92 10.21 19.62 -1.10
CA LYS A 92 11.10 20.52 -1.85
C LYS A 92 10.37 21.52 -2.76
N TYR A 93 9.29 21.08 -3.44
CA TYR A 93 8.71 21.85 -4.54
C TYR A 93 7.30 22.38 -4.25
N PHE A 94 6.64 21.89 -3.19
CA PHE A 94 5.26 22.22 -2.83
C PHE A 94 5.11 22.62 -1.35
N GLU A 95 6.20 23.01 -0.69
CA GLU A 95 6.21 23.41 0.73
C GLU A 95 5.19 24.51 1.02
N ASP A 96 5.20 25.58 0.21
CA ASP A 96 4.33 26.76 0.39
C ASP A 96 2.87 26.57 -0.08
N ARG A 97 2.53 25.38 -0.62
CA ARG A 97 1.17 25.12 -1.09
C ARG A 97 0.20 25.01 0.08
N VAL A 98 -0.83 25.88 0.08
CA VAL A 98 -1.94 25.88 1.05
C VAL A 98 -3.02 24.86 0.66
N LEU A 99 -3.30 24.74 -0.64
CA LEU A 99 -4.28 23.78 -1.16
C LEU A 99 -3.71 22.36 -1.20
N PRO A 100 -4.57 21.33 -1.13
CA PRO A 100 -4.14 19.95 -1.31
C PRO A 100 -3.34 19.74 -2.60
N VAL A 101 -2.32 18.90 -2.51
CA VAL A 101 -1.48 18.49 -3.63
C VAL A 101 -1.86 17.07 -4.02
N LYS A 102 -2.32 16.90 -5.26
CA LYS A 102 -2.74 15.62 -5.84
C LYS A 102 -1.71 15.18 -6.88
N LEU A 103 -1.00 14.10 -6.59
CA LEU A 103 0.06 13.55 -7.44
C LEU A 103 -0.21 12.08 -7.75
N CYS A 104 -0.04 11.69 -9.01
CA CYS A 104 -0.02 10.29 -9.43
C CYS A 104 1.32 9.93 -10.08
N TYR A 105 1.66 8.67 -10.05
CA TYR A 105 2.92 8.18 -10.57
C TYR A 105 2.79 6.81 -11.23
N LEU A 106 3.66 6.57 -12.21
CA LEU A 106 3.94 5.26 -12.78
C LEU A 106 5.45 5.07 -12.81
N GLY A 107 5.94 3.98 -12.20
CA GLY A 107 7.38 3.73 -12.17
C GLY A 107 7.75 2.42 -11.50
N ASN A 108 9.02 2.04 -11.61
CA ASN A 108 9.51 0.78 -11.05
C ASN A 108 10.08 0.98 -9.65
N THR A 109 9.87 -0.02 -8.79
CA THR A 109 10.52 -0.21 -7.49
C THR A 109 11.42 -1.44 -7.53
N PHE A 110 12.45 -1.46 -6.67
CA PHE A 110 13.51 -2.46 -6.71
C PHE A 110 13.77 -3.00 -5.31
N ILE A 111 13.50 -4.30 -5.08
CA ILE A 111 13.69 -4.96 -3.79
C ILE A 111 14.59 -6.18 -3.97
N ASN A 112 15.69 -6.23 -3.23
CA ASN A 112 16.63 -7.34 -3.25
C ASN A 112 16.23 -8.44 -2.27
N VAL A 113 15.06 -9.07 -2.51
CA VAL A 113 14.54 -10.14 -1.65
C VAL A 113 15.47 -11.36 -1.63
N SER A 114 15.56 -12.01 -0.46
CA SER A 114 16.34 -13.22 -0.26
C SER A 114 15.70 -14.43 -0.94
N LYS A 115 16.51 -15.48 -1.14
CA LYS A 115 16.16 -16.74 -1.85
C LYS A 115 14.92 -17.49 -1.36
N TYR A 116 14.36 -17.14 -0.18
CA TYR A 116 13.21 -17.85 0.41
C TYR A 116 11.87 -17.53 -0.25
N TYR A 117 11.80 -16.49 -1.10
CA TYR A 117 10.58 -16.11 -1.80
C TYR A 117 10.69 -16.44 -3.30
N GLN A 118 10.64 -17.74 -3.63
CA GLN A 118 10.60 -18.18 -5.03
C GLN A 118 9.40 -17.56 -5.75
N GLY A 119 9.68 -16.84 -6.84
CA GLY A 119 8.66 -16.22 -7.69
C GLY A 119 8.39 -14.74 -7.42
N ARG A 120 8.95 -14.10 -6.38
CA ARG A 120 8.86 -12.64 -6.22
C ARG A 120 9.79 -11.93 -7.21
N LEU A 121 9.26 -10.94 -7.90
CA LEU A 121 10.06 -10.06 -8.74
C LEU A 121 10.86 -9.08 -7.87
N LYS A 122 12.11 -8.83 -8.28
CA LYS A 122 12.98 -7.82 -7.67
C LYS A 122 12.74 -6.43 -8.25
N GLU A 123 12.15 -6.37 -9.43
CA GLU A 123 11.70 -5.17 -10.10
C GLU A 123 10.19 -5.28 -10.32
N ASN A 124 9.43 -4.33 -9.77
CA ASN A 124 7.97 -4.28 -9.90
C ASN A 124 7.56 -2.93 -10.46
N THR A 125 6.60 -2.93 -11.38
CA THR A 125 5.99 -1.69 -11.85
C THR A 125 4.85 -1.30 -10.91
N MET A 126 4.91 -0.07 -10.40
CA MET A 126 3.95 0.50 -9.48
C MET A 126 3.24 1.68 -10.14
N LEU A 127 1.92 1.73 -10.01
CA LEU A 127 1.11 2.92 -10.24
C LEU A 127 0.46 3.29 -8.92
N GLY A 128 0.40 4.59 -8.60
CA GLY A 128 -0.26 5.04 -7.39
C GLY A 128 -0.55 6.51 -7.39
N ALA A 129 -1.18 6.96 -6.32
CA ALA A 129 -1.56 8.35 -6.11
C ALA A 129 -1.38 8.77 -4.65
N GLU A 130 -1.00 10.03 -4.46
CA GLU A 130 -0.77 10.65 -3.16
C GLU A 130 -1.57 11.95 -3.06
N LEU A 131 -2.45 12.03 -2.06
CA LEU A 131 -3.18 13.24 -1.68
C LEU A 131 -2.54 13.83 -0.43
N ILE A 132 -1.94 14.99 -0.59
CA ILE A 132 -1.08 15.62 0.41
C ILE A 132 -1.68 16.93 0.86
N ASN A 133 -1.55 17.25 2.15
CA ASN A 133 -2.09 18.43 2.81
C ASN A 133 -3.63 18.40 2.96
N ASP A 134 -4.19 17.21 3.22
CA ASP A 134 -5.60 17.05 3.55
C ASP A 134 -5.81 15.95 4.59
N ASN A 135 -6.35 16.33 5.76
CA ASN A 135 -6.67 15.41 6.86
C ASN A 135 -8.17 15.11 6.96
N SER A 136 -8.95 15.51 5.97
CA SER A 136 -10.40 15.30 5.99
C SER A 136 -10.79 13.85 5.72
N LEU A 137 -11.97 13.47 6.17
CA LEU A 137 -12.61 12.20 5.82
C LEU A 137 -12.88 12.11 4.30
N ALA A 138 -13.09 13.27 3.65
CA ALA A 138 -13.27 13.32 2.20
C ALA A 138 -12.02 12.90 1.43
N ALA A 139 -10.82 13.17 1.97
CA ALA A 139 -9.57 12.69 1.39
C ALA A 139 -9.44 11.17 1.46
N ASP A 140 -9.83 10.57 2.60
CA ASP A 140 -9.85 9.11 2.75
C ASP A 140 -10.85 8.49 1.78
N TYR A 141 -12.05 9.05 1.71
CA TYR A 141 -13.09 8.61 0.77
C TYR A 141 -12.63 8.70 -0.69
N GLU A 142 -11.99 9.80 -1.10
CA GLU A 142 -11.51 10.00 -2.47
C GLU A 142 -10.47 8.91 -2.85
N ILE A 143 -9.51 8.65 -1.97
CA ILE A 143 -8.46 7.65 -2.20
C ILE A 143 -9.05 6.23 -2.29
N ILE A 144 -9.93 5.84 -1.36
CA ILE A 144 -10.54 4.50 -1.39
C ILE A 144 -11.44 4.33 -2.62
N SER A 145 -12.23 5.35 -2.97
CA SER A 145 -13.07 5.33 -4.17
C SER A 145 -12.21 5.16 -5.44
N MET A 146 -11.09 5.89 -5.53
CA MET A 146 -10.16 5.79 -6.66
C MET A 146 -9.53 4.39 -6.76
N VAL A 147 -9.20 3.75 -5.62
CA VAL A 147 -8.73 2.36 -5.60
C VAL A 147 -9.78 1.42 -6.20
N ILE A 148 -11.04 1.54 -5.77
CA ILE A 148 -12.13 0.71 -6.29
C ILE A 148 -12.32 0.94 -7.80
N ASP A 149 -12.33 2.20 -8.24
CA ASP A 149 -12.47 2.54 -9.65
C ASP A 149 -11.29 2.05 -10.49
N CYS A 150 -10.06 2.07 -9.95
CA CYS A 150 -8.89 1.47 -10.59
C CYS A 150 -9.08 -0.04 -10.79
N MET A 151 -9.53 -0.78 -9.76
CA MET A 151 -9.78 -2.21 -9.88
C MET A 151 -10.85 -2.52 -10.91
N LEU A 152 -11.96 -1.77 -10.90
CA LEU A 152 -13.05 -1.91 -11.86
C LEU A 152 -12.60 -1.57 -13.30
N SER A 153 -11.82 -0.49 -13.47
CA SER A 153 -11.27 -0.07 -14.77
C SER A 153 -10.30 -1.12 -15.34
N ALA A 154 -9.55 -1.81 -14.48
CA ALA A 154 -8.71 -2.93 -14.88
C ALA A 154 -9.53 -4.13 -15.38
N GLY A 155 -10.80 -4.25 -14.99
CA GLY A 155 -11.72 -5.33 -15.34
C GLY A 155 -11.98 -6.33 -14.20
N LEU A 156 -11.44 -6.09 -13.00
CA LEU A 156 -11.76 -6.89 -11.81
C LEU A 156 -13.15 -6.52 -11.28
N THR A 157 -13.97 -7.52 -11.00
CA THR A 157 -15.29 -7.36 -10.36
C THR A 157 -15.37 -8.05 -9.01
N GLU A 158 -14.51 -9.04 -8.77
CA GLU A 158 -14.42 -9.83 -7.55
C GLU A 158 -13.15 -9.46 -6.80
N PHE A 159 -13.24 -8.53 -5.87
CA PHE A 159 -12.16 -8.10 -4.99
C PHE A 159 -12.71 -7.52 -3.69
N GLN A 160 -11.86 -7.44 -2.67
CA GLN A 160 -12.17 -6.80 -1.39
C GLN A 160 -11.10 -5.75 -1.08
N VAL A 161 -11.53 -4.61 -0.59
CA VAL A 161 -10.68 -3.60 0.03
C VAL A 161 -10.86 -3.73 1.53
N GLU A 162 -9.85 -4.28 2.19
CA GLU A 162 -9.80 -4.41 3.63
C GLU A 162 -9.32 -3.10 4.25
N LEU A 163 -10.10 -2.56 5.18
CA LEU A 163 -9.80 -1.31 5.88
C LEU A 163 -9.39 -1.59 7.32
N GLY A 164 -8.26 -1.06 7.72
CA GLY A 164 -7.79 -1.04 9.10
C GLY A 164 -7.49 0.37 9.57
N ASN A 165 -7.09 0.50 10.84
CA ASN A 165 -6.63 1.78 11.37
C ASN A 165 -5.56 1.54 12.44
N VAL A 166 -4.32 1.94 12.15
CA VAL A 166 -3.19 1.73 13.08
C VAL A 166 -3.33 2.50 14.38
N ALA A 167 -4.14 3.57 14.42
CA ALA A 167 -4.40 4.32 15.65
C ALA A 167 -5.18 3.48 16.69
N PHE A 168 -5.96 2.48 16.28
CA PHE A 168 -6.62 1.56 17.20
C PHE A 168 -5.60 0.75 18.01
N PHE A 169 -4.62 0.16 17.35
CA PHE A 169 -3.52 -0.56 18.02
C PHE A 169 -2.68 0.36 18.88
N ASN A 170 -2.30 1.53 18.36
CA ASN A 170 -1.51 2.51 19.10
C ASN A 170 -2.22 2.99 20.36
N GLY A 171 -3.54 3.24 20.31
CA GLY A 171 -4.34 3.59 21.48
C GLY A 171 -4.33 2.50 22.55
N LEU A 172 -4.42 1.23 22.16
CA LEU A 172 -4.28 0.12 23.11
C LEU A 172 -2.88 0.07 23.75
N LEU A 173 -1.81 0.29 22.95
CA LEU A 173 -0.44 0.36 23.47
C LEU A 173 -0.27 1.52 24.45
N HIS A 174 -0.80 2.72 24.13
CA HIS A 174 -0.74 3.89 25.01
C HIS A 174 -1.46 3.61 26.34
N LYS A 175 -2.66 3.03 26.29
CA LYS A 175 -3.42 2.67 27.49
C LYS A 175 -2.70 1.62 28.33
N ALA A 176 -2.04 0.64 27.71
CA ALA A 176 -1.25 -0.37 28.39
C ALA A 176 0.10 0.15 28.91
N GLY A 177 0.57 1.33 28.47
CA GLY A 177 1.91 1.84 28.75
C GLY A 177 3.03 1.02 28.09
N ILE A 178 2.71 0.26 27.00
CA ILE A 178 3.69 -0.57 26.27
C ILE A 178 4.45 0.31 25.30
N THR A 179 5.77 0.33 25.38
CA THR A 179 6.66 1.13 24.52
C THR A 179 7.96 0.39 24.20
N GLY A 180 8.72 0.90 23.21
CA GLY A 180 10.05 0.37 22.86
C GLY A 180 10.01 -1.07 22.35
N ASP A 181 10.97 -1.88 22.77
CA ASP A 181 11.15 -3.25 22.27
C ASP A 181 9.92 -4.15 22.49
N SER A 182 9.19 -3.95 23.59
CA SER A 182 7.95 -4.71 23.86
C SER A 182 6.84 -4.41 22.87
N SER A 183 6.73 -3.17 22.41
CA SER A 183 5.74 -2.80 21.36
C SER A 183 6.13 -3.36 20.00
N GLU A 184 7.42 -3.35 19.65
CA GLU A 184 7.91 -3.96 18.39
C GLU A 184 7.71 -5.48 18.41
N GLU A 185 7.96 -6.14 19.53
CA GLU A 185 7.76 -7.59 19.67
C GLU A 185 6.27 -7.96 19.61
N LEU A 186 5.40 -7.21 20.28
CA LEU A 186 3.95 -7.41 20.23
C LEU A 186 3.42 -7.24 18.79
N LEU A 187 3.85 -6.19 18.10
CA LEU A 187 3.53 -5.95 16.70
C LEU A 187 3.92 -7.15 15.83
N ARG A 188 5.14 -7.67 16.01
CA ARG A 188 5.64 -8.84 15.29
C ARG A 188 4.80 -10.08 15.56
N LEU A 189 4.49 -10.36 16.82
CA LEU A 189 3.70 -11.54 17.21
C LEU A 189 2.27 -11.50 16.65
N ILE A 190 1.63 -10.32 16.65
CA ILE A 190 0.29 -10.12 16.07
C ILE A 190 0.34 -10.35 14.55
N LYS A 191 1.31 -9.77 13.83
CA LYS A 191 1.49 -9.96 12.39
C LYS A 191 1.73 -11.43 12.01
N ASP A 192 2.53 -12.12 12.79
CA ASP A 192 2.82 -13.54 12.60
C ASP A 192 1.65 -14.45 13.02
N LYS A 193 0.54 -13.86 13.51
CA LYS A 193 -0.64 -14.56 14.09
C LYS A 193 -0.23 -15.55 15.16
N ASN A 194 0.81 -15.24 15.93
CA ASN A 194 1.31 -16.06 17.03
C ASN A 194 0.57 -15.73 18.33
N TYR A 195 -0.66 -16.19 18.46
CA TYR A 195 -1.55 -15.94 19.60
C TYR A 195 -0.93 -16.33 20.95
N PHE A 196 -0.24 -17.48 20.99
CA PHE A 196 0.42 -17.94 22.21
C PHE A 196 1.54 -16.99 22.64
N GLY A 197 2.37 -16.54 21.70
CA GLY A 197 3.41 -15.55 21.98
C GLY A 197 2.86 -14.21 22.45
N VAL A 198 1.72 -13.78 21.90
CA VAL A 198 1.01 -12.57 22.37
C VAL A 198 0.59 -12.72 23.82
N GLU A 199 -0.08 -13.84 24.17
CA GLU A 199 -0.53 -14.13 25.54
C GLU A 199 0.65 -14.16 26.52
N GLU A 200 1.72 -14.89 26.21
CA GLU A 200 2.92 -14.98 27.04
C GLU A 200 3.59 -13.62 27.27
N LEU A 201 3.68 -12.79 26.21
CA LEU A 201 4.24 -11.44 26.33
C LEU A 201 3.38 -10.56 27.22
N LEU A 202 2.06 -10.53 27.01
CA LEU A 202 1.13 -9.71 27.79
C LEU A 202 1.11 -10.10 29.28
N ASP A 203 1.15 -11.39 29.59
CA ASP A 203 1.26 -11.89 30.97
C ASP A 203 2.55 -11.40 31.65
N SER A 204 3.66 -11.33 30.90
CA SER A 204 4.94 -10.85 31.43
C SER A 204 4.95 -9.35 31.74
N LEU A 205 4.10 -8.56 31.08
CA LEU A 205 4.06 -7.10 31.18
C LEU A 205 3.16 -6.59 32.33
N ASN A 206 2.38 -7.48 32.97
CA ASN A 206 1.49 -7.15 34.09
C ASN A 206 0.60 -5.92 33.82
N ILE A 207 -0.07 -5.91 32.68
CA ILE A 207 -0.99 -4.85 32.23
C ILE A 207 -2.43 -5.12 32.69
N ASP A 208 -3.30 -4.13 32.53
CA ASP A 208 -4.73 -4.24 32.83
C ASP A 208 -5.41 -5.36 32.02
N ASP A 209 -6.21 -6.20 32.66
CA ASP A 209 -6.86 -7.38 32.07
C ASP A 209 -7.75 -7.00 30.87
N ALA A 210 -8.42 -5.85 30.92
CA ALA A 210 -9.31 -5.41 29.83
C ALA A 210 -8.48 -5.04 28.58
N VAL A 211 -7.33 -4.39 28.77
CA VAL A 211 -6.43 -4.03 27.65
C VAL A 211 -5.73 -5.27 27.11
N ALA A 212 -5.30 -6.20 27.98
CA ALA A 212 -4.73 -7.49 27.58
C ALA A 212 -5.72 -8.26 26.70
N LYS A 213 -6.98 -8.35 27.13
CA LYS A 213 -8.05 -8.98 26.36
C LYS A 213 -8.25 -8.32 24.99
N ALA A 214 -8.28 -6.99 24.91
CA ALA A 214 -8.45 -6.27 23.65
C ALA A 214 -7.29 -6.56 22.67
N LEU A 215 -6.04 -6.60 23.17
CA LEU A 215 -4.86 -6.94 22.37
C LEU A 215 -4.86 -8.39 21.89
N LEU A 216 -5.35 -9.33 22.70
CA LEU A 216 -5.51 -10.74 22.34
C LEU A 216 -6.60 -10.96 21.28
N GLU A 217 -7.69 -10.18 21.34
CA GLU A 217 -8.77 -10.27 20.37
C GLU A 217 -8.49 -9.52 19.06
N LEU A 218 -7.53 -8.60 19.04
CA LEU A 218 -7.21 -7.76 17.88
C LEU A 218 -7.00 -8.55 16.57
N PRO A 219 -6.23 -9.66 16.53
CA PRO A 219 -6.03 -10.45 15.31
C PRO A 219 -7.29 -11.16 14.79
N GLN A 220 -8.37 -11.15 15.57
CA GLN A 220 -9.67 -11.75 15.22
C GLN A 220 -10.71 -10.68 14.82
N LEU A 221 -10.35 -9.41 14.86
CA LEU A 221 -11.21 -8.29 14.47
C LEU A 221 -11.16 -8.09 12.95
N PHE A 222 -11.67 -9.07 12.21
CA PHE A 222 -11.82 -8.99 10.75
C PHE A 222 -13.21 -9.44 10.31
N GLY A 223 -13.78 -8.81 9.26
CA GLY A 223 -15.11 -9.13 8.75
C GLY A 223 -15.85 -7.93 8.21
N GLY A 224 -17.16 -7.91 8.40
CA GLY A 224 -18.06 -6.81 8.03
C GLY A 224 -18.14 -5.71 9.10
N THR A 225 -19.21 -4.94 9.07
CA THR A 225 -19.42 -3.82 10.01
C THR A 225 -19.57 -4.25 11.47
N GLU A 226 -19.92 -5.50 11.74
CA GLU A 226 -20.00 -6.08 13.08
C GLU A 226 -18.65 -6.03 13.83
N VAL A 227 -17.55 -5.99 13.10
CA VAL A 227 -16.19 -5.86 13.67
C VAL A 227 -16.01 -4.51 14.36
N LEU A 228 -16.57 -3.44 13.79
CA LEU A 228 -16.46 -2.08 14.33
C LEU A 228 -17.20 -1.95 15.67
N GLU A 229 -18.41 -2.53 15.77
CA GLU A 229 -19.17 -2.58 17.03
C GLU A 229 -18.43 -3.41 18.08
N LYS A 230 -17.88 -4.57 17.69
CA LYS A 230 -17.08 -5.40 18.57
C LYS A 230 -15.84 -4.66 19.08
N ALA A 231 -15.11 -3.98 18.21
CA ALA A 231 -13.93 -3.20 18.58
C ALA A 231 -14.24 -2.12 19.63
N LYS A 232 -15.33 -1.38 19.47
CA LYS A 232 -15.80 -0.38 20.46
C LYS A 232 -16.15 -1.01 21.81
N SER A 233 -16.60 -2.26 21.83
CA SER A 233 -16.93 -2.96 23.08
C SER A 233 -15.72 -3.41 23.89
N LEU A 234 -14.54 -3.47 23.26
CA LEU A 234 -13.31 -3.96 23.88
C LEU A 234 -12.52 -2.90 24.65
N THR A 235 -12.78 -1.62 24.38
CA THR A 235 -12.04 -0.51 25.00
C THR A 235 -12.85 0.76 25.08
N ASP A 236 -12.58 1.56 26.12
CA ASP A 236 -13.09 2.93 26.28
C ASP A 236 -12.03 4.00 25.95
N GLU A 237 -10.87 3.57 25.42
CA GLU A 237 -9.80 4.48 25.05
C GLU A 237 -10.22 5.39 23.90
N GLU A 238 -10.13 6.70 24.10
CA GLU A 238 -10.67 7.70 23.16
C GLU A 238 -10.01 7.61 21.79
N GLU A 239 -8.69 7.38 21.72
CA GLU A 239 -7.95 7.23 20.46
C GLU A 239 -8.47 6.02 19.66
N CYS A 240 -8.75 4.91 20.34
CA CYS A 240 -9.33 3.71 19.72
C CYS A 240 -10.74 3.97 19.20
N ILE A 241 -11.58 4.64 20.00
CA ILE A 241 -12.97 4.96 19.62
C ILE A 241 -12.99 5.91 18.42
N GLN A 242 -12.13 6.93 18.40
CA GLN A 242 -12.00 7.85 17.26
C GLN A 242 -11.53 7.13 15.99
N ALA A 243 -10.58 6.18 16.10
CA ALA A 243 -10.13 5.38 14.98
C ALA A 243 -11.26 4.55 14.35
N VAL A 244 -12.10 3.91 15.19
CA VAL A 244 -13.26 3.12 14.72
C VAL A 244 -14.36 4.03 14.16
N ASN A 245 -14.67 5.16 14.80
CA ASN A 245 -15.67 6.12 14.30
C ASN A 245 -15.28 6.61 12.90
N ARG A 246 -14.00 6.91 12.65
CA ARG A 246 -13.54 7.33 11.32
C ARG A 246 -13.77 6.26 10.26
N LEU A 247 -13.58 4.97 10.59
CA LEU A 247 -13.88 3.86 9.68
C LEU A 247 -15.39 3.74 9.41
N GLU A 248 -16.25 3.91 10.43
CA GLU A 248 -17.71 3.90 10.25
C GLU A 248 -18.17 5.03 9.35
N GLU A 249 -17.72 6.27 9.63
CA GLU A 249 -18.07 7.44 8.82
C GLU A 249 -17.61 7.27 7.36
N LEU A 250 -16.41 6.73 7.15
CA LEU A 250 -15.88 6.41 5.81
C LEU A 250 -16.76 5.37 5.12
N TYR A 251 -17.13 4.31 5.83
CA TYR A 251 -17.99 3.26 5.27
C TYR A 251 -19.35 3.80 4.83
N GLU A 252 -19.99 4.66 5.63
CA GLU A 252 -21.27 5.28 5.25
C GLU A 252 -21.14 6.17 4.00
N LEU A 253 -20.03 6.88 3.81
CA LEU A 253 -19.76 7.61 2.57
C LEU A 253 -19.60 6.67 1.36
N LEU A 254 -18.86 5.58 1.52
CA LEU A 254 -18.64 4.57 0.48
C LEU A 254 -19.95 3.86 0.10
N LYS A 255 -20.78 3.53 1.09
CA LYS A 255 -22.10 2.91 0.92
C LYS A 255 -23.06 3.79 0.12
N ASN A 256 -23.06 5.10 0.37
CA ASN A 256 -23.89 6.05 -0.37
C ASN A 256 -23.57 6.08 -1.89
N ASN A 257 -22.40 5.56 -2.30
CA ASN A 257 -21.96 5.44 -3.69
C ASN A 257 -21.91 3.97 -4.17
N ASN A 258 -22.54 3.03 -3.44
CA ASN A 258 -22.61 1.60 -3.76
C ASN A 258 -21.24 0.90 -3.81
N TYR A 259 -20.25 1.37 -3.02
CA TYR A 259 -18.94 0.74 -2.87
C TYR A 259 -18.86 -0.23 -1.68
N ASP A 260 -19.88 -0.28 -0.83
CA ASP A 260 -19.97 -1.10 0.39
C ASP A 260 -19.70 -2.58 0.14
N LYS A 261 -20.15 -3.12 -0.97
CA LYS A 261 -19.91 -4.53 -1.36
C LYS A 261 -18.44 -4.90 -1.56
N TYR A 262 -17.57 -3.92 -1.75
CA TYR A 262 -16.12 -4.10 -1.91
C TYR A 262 -15.36 -3.91 -0.61
N ILE A 263 -16.03 -3.53 0.49
CA ILE A 263 -15.38 -3.16 1.75
C ILE A 263 -15.51 -4.27 2.78
N SER A 264 -14.40 -4.57 3.44
CA SER A 264 -14.32 -5.35 4.67
C SER A 264 -13.38 -4.61 5.65
N PHE A 265 -13.32 -5.09 6.88
CA PHE A 265 -12.48 -4.49 7.92
C PHE A 265 -11.51 -5.53 8.46
N ASP A 266 -10.29 -5.10 8.75
CA ASP A 266 -9.29 -5.87 9.51
C ASP A 266 -8.51 -4.91 10.43
N LEU A 267 -8.87 -4.89 11.71
CA LEU A 267 -8.18 -4.08 12.72
C LEU A 267 -6.90 -4.75 13.23
N GLY A 268 -6.71 -6.03 12.94
CA GLY A 268 -5.50 -6.79 13.23
C GLY A 268 -4.42 -6.66 12.14
N ASP A 269 -4.76 -6.05 11.00
CA ASP A 269 -3.76 -5.70 9.99
C ASP A 269 -3.00 -4.46 10.43
N LEU A 270 -1.76 -4.68 10.86
CA LEU A 270 -0.88 -3.66 11.42
C LEU A 270 0.27 -3.36 10.47
N SER A 271 0.03 -2.97 9.27
CA SER A 271 0.97 -2.67 8.17
C SER A 271 2.49 -2.85 8.42
N GLU A 272 3.23 -3.25 7.42
CA GLU A 272 4.72 -3.31 7.47
C GLU A 272 5.38 -1.92 7.43
N HIS A 273 4.64 -0.89 7.01
CA HIS A 273 5.16 0.46 6.84
C HIS A 273 5.09 1.26 8.15
N ALA A 274 6.25 1.52 8.75
CA ALA A 274 6.36 2.26 10.01
C ALA A 274 5.85 3.72 9.94
N TYR A 275 5.62 4.25 8.74
CA TYR A 275 5.17 5.64 8.55
C TYR A 275 3.65 5.83 8.58
N TYR A 276 2.84 4.77 8.58
CA TYR A 276 1.38 4.94 8.66
C TYR A 276 0.92 5.43 10.03
N THR A 277 -0.06 6.33 10.03
CA THR A 277 -0.54 7.03 11.22
C THR A 277 -2.04 6.91 11.47
N GLY A 278 -2.79 6.41 10.51
CA GLY A 278 -4.27 6.34 10.56
C GLY A 278 -4.82 5.17 9.79
N ILE A 279 -5.77 5.43 8.90
CA ILE A 279 -6.37 4.40 8.05
C ILE A 279 -5.29 3.74 7.20
N ILE A 280 -5.34 2.41 7.15
CA ILE A 280 -4.58 1.57 6.22
C ILE A 280 -5.55 0.71 5.43
N PHE A 281 -5.17 0.31 4.24
CA PHE A 281 -6.00 -0.54 3.41
C PHE A 281 -5.21 -1.38 2.42
N HIS A 282 -5.77 -2.54 2.13
CA HIS A 282 -5.24 -3.49 1.16
C HIS A 282 -6.36 -3.97 0.24
N ALA A 283 -6.11 -4.05 -1.07
CA ALA A 283 -7.05 -4.67 -1.98
C ALA A 283 -6.58 -6.07 -2.37
N TYR A 284 -7.42 -7.04 -2.10
CA TYR A 284 -7.20 -8.45 -2.42
C TYR A 284 -8.16 -8.92 -3.52
N THR A 285 -7.68 -9.84 -4.33
CA THR A 285 -8.50 -10.54 -5.31
C THR A 285 -8.06 -11.99 -5.43
N PHE A 286 -8.92 -12.83 -6.00
CA PHE A 286 -8.61 -14.25 -6.17
C PHE A 286 -7.35 -14.46 -7.03
N GLY A 287 -6.49 -15.35 -6.56
CA GLY A 287 -5.35 -15.86 -7.33
C GLY A 287 -4.02 -15.16 -7.09
N THR A 288 -3.92 -14.16 -6.18
CA THR A 288 -2.64 -13.47 -5.92
C THR A 288 -1.91 -13.95 -4.66
N GLY A 289 -2.65 -14.31 -3.61
CA GLY A 289 -2.06 -14.65 -2.30
C GLY A 289 -1.44 -13.45 -1.55
N GLU A 290 -1.29 -12.32 -2.21
CA GLU A 290 -0.80 -11.04 -1.67
C GLU A 290 -1.69 -9.91 -2.20
N PRO A 291 -1.78 -8.76 -1.49
CA PRO A 291 -2.61 -7.65 -1.94
C PRO A 291 -2.10 -7.08 -3.27
N VAL A 292 -3.03 -6.69 -4.14
CA VAL A 292 -2.74 -6.00 -5.40
C VAL A 292 -2.51 -4.52 -5.15
N VAL A 293 -3.20 -3.96 -4.16
CA VAL A 293 -3.10 -2.56 -3.72
C VAL A 293 -2.70 -2.51 -2.27
N ASN A 294 -1.79 -1.59 -1.95
CA ASN A 294 -1.46 -1.20 -0.59
C ASN A 294 -1.62 0.31 -0.46
N GLY A 295 -2.15 0.77 0.66
CA GLY A 295 -2.29 2.20 0.90
C GLY A 295 -2.58 2.54 2.35
N GLY A 296 -2.58 3.84 2.65
CA GLY A 296 -2.90 4.32 3.98
C GLY A 296 -2.51 5.78 4.20
N ARG A 297 -2.82 6.28 5.39
CA ARG A 297 -2.55 7.63 5.87
C ARG A 297 -1.20 7.71 6.59
N TYR A 298 -0.38 8.71 6.23
CA TYR A 298 0.99 8.87 6.73
C TYR A 298 1.31 10.35 7.06
N ASP A 299 0.64 10.90 8.04
CA ASP A 299 0.66 12.33 8.36
C ASP A 299 2.01 12.85 8.89
N LYS A 300 2.92 11.96 9.32
CA LYS A 300 4.22 12.34 9.90
C LYS A 300 5.41 12.20 8.92
N LEU A 301 5.22 11.56 7.76
CA LEU A 301 6.34 11.27 6.85
C LEU A 301 6.95 12.54 6.26
N LEU A 302 6.13 13.49 5.81
CA LEU A 302 6.63 14.73 5.22
C LEU A 302 7.37 15.61 6.23
N GLY A 303 7.00 15.55 7.53
CA GLY A 303 7.68 16.24 8.62
C GLY A 303 9.15 15.84 8.74
N GLN A 304 9.51 14.61 8.40
CA GLN A 304 10.90 14.14 8.37
C GLN A 304 11.73 14.79 7.24
N PHE A 305 11.07 15.44 6.27
CA PHE A 305 11.69 16.26 5.23
C PHE A 305 11.50 17.76 5.49
N GLY A 306 11.03 18.15 6.70
CA GLY A 306 10.86 19.53 7.13
C GLY A 306 9.52 20.17 6.75
N CYS A 307 8.51 19.39 6.32
CA CYS A 307 7.23 19.89 5.85
C CYS A 307 6.08 19.06 6.43
N ASP A 308 5.51 19.47 7.58
CA ASP A 308 4.41 18.78 8.23
C ASP A 308 3.11 18.93 7.42
N LYS A 309 2.68 17.86 6.77
CA LYS A 309 1.44 17.80 5.98
C LYS A 309 0.80 16.43 6.10
N ALA A 310 -0.47 16.42 6.47
CA ALA A 310 -1.27 15.21 6.45
C ALA A 310 -1.36 14.63 5.05
N SER A 311 -1.24 13.32 4.92
CA SER A 311 -1.15 12.66 3.62
C SER A 311 -1.78 11.28 3.64
N ILE A 312 -2.41 10.93 2.52
CA ILE A 312 -2.94 9.58 2.26
C ILE A 312 -2.65 9.21 0.81
N GLY A 313 -2.34 7.95 0.57
CA GLY A 313 -2.06 7.48 -0.79
C GLY A 313 -2.16 5.97 -0.93
N PHE A 314 -1.98 5.50 -2.15
CA PHE A 314 -1.97 4.07 -2.46
C PHE A 314 -0.98 3.75 -3.58
N SER A 315 -0.63 2.48 -3.65
CA SER A 315 0.14 1.90 -4.75
C SER A 315 -0.46 0.60 -5.24
N ILE A 316 -0.54 0.43 -6.56
CA ILE A 316 -0.97 -0.78 -7.26
C ILE A 316 0.25 -1.45 -7.84
N THR A 317 0.46 -2.72 -7.54
CA THR A 317 1.50 -3.54 -8.19
C THR A 317 0.95 -4.06 -9.52
N ILE A 318 1.36 -3.44 -10.63
CA ILE A 318 0.85 -3.75 -11.99
C ILE A 318 1.09 -5.21 -12.37
N ASP A 319 2.28 -5.72 -12.10
CA ASP A 319 2.62 -7.10 -12.45
C ASP A 319 1.73 -8.11 -11.70
N ARG A 320 1.37 -7.81 -10.45
CA ARG A 320 0.47 -8.62 -9.64
C ARG A 320 -0.97 -8.53 -10.12
N LEU A 321 -1.42 -7.33 -10.48
CA LEU A 321 -2.75 -7.11 -11.06
C LEU A 321 -2.93 -7.90 -12.36
N ILE A 322 -1.97 -7.84 -13.28
CA ILE A 322 -2.00 -8.60 -14.54
C ILE A 322 -2.02 -10.11 -14.26
N ALA A 323 -1.22 -10.58 -13.31
CA ALA A 323 -1.24 -11.99 -12.92
C ALA A 323 -2.61 -12.43 -12.38
N ALA A 324 -3.31 -11.57 -11.63
CA ALA A 324 -4.67 -11.83 -11.15
C ALA A 324 -5.67 -11.90 -12.30
N LEU A 325 -5.65 -10.92 -13.21
CA LEU A 325 -6.52 -10.90 -14.40
C LEU A 325 -6.35 -12.17 -15.23
N ASN A 326 -5.11 -12.58 -15.50
CA ASN A 326 -4.80 -13.78 -16.26
C ASN A 326 -5.31 -15.07 -15.57
N ARG A 327 -5.15 -15.18 -14.23
CA ARG A 327 -5.64 -16.35 -13.46
C ARG A 327 -7.16 -16.42 -13.42
N GLN A 328 -7.83 -15.28 -13.49
CA GLN A 328 -9.30 -15.19 -13.54
C GLN A 328 -9.84 -15.29 -14.98
N ASN A 329 -8.97 -15.49 -15.98
CA ASN A 329 -9.31 -15.50 -17.40
C ASN A 329 -10.01 -14.19 -17.88
N ILE A 330 -9.66 -13.06 -17.27
CA ILE A 330 -10.14 -11.74 -17.68
C ILE A 330 -9.25 -11.27 -18.84
N HIS A 331 -9.86 -11.14 -20.01
CA HIS A 331 -9.14 -10.74 -21.23
C HIS A 331 -8.83 -9.24 -21.22
N ILE A 332 -7.56 -8.89 -21.43
CA ILE A 332 -7.12 -7.52 -21.62
C ILE A 332 -7.11 -7.22 -23.12
N PRO A 333 -8.07 -6.42 -23.66
CA PRO A 333 -8.12 -6.14 -25.08
C PRO A 333 -6.92 -5.27 -25.49
N HIS A 334 -6.16 -5.76 -26.45
CA HIS A 334 -5.04 -5.03 -27.05
C HIS A 334 -5.11 -5.13 -28.58
N LEU A 335 -4.61 -4.12 -29.27
CA LEU A 335 -4.51 -4.14 -30.72
C LEU A 335 -3.39 -5.11 -31.12
N SER A 336 -3.76 -6.23 -31.71
CA SER A 336 -2.81 -7.14 -32.36
C SER A 336 -2.49 -6.63 -33.77
N LEU A 337 -1.24 -6.66 -34.17
CA LEU A 337 -0.82 -6.35 -35.54
C LEU A 337 -1.51 -7.25 -36.58
N ILE A 338 -2.02 -8.41 -36.16
CA ILE A 338 -2.79 -9.32 -37.05
C ILE A 338 -4.12 -8.66 -37.50
N HIS A 339 -4.72 -7.80 -36.69
CA HIS A 339 -5.95 -7.08 -37.10
C HIS A 339 -5.71 -5.89 -38.05
N ILE A 340 -4.43 -5.47 -38.22
CA ILE A 340 -4.08 -4.38 -39.16
C ILE A 340 -3.79 -4.92 -40.55
N SER A 341 -3.62 -6.23 -40.73
CA SER A 341 -3.20 -6.86 -41.98
C SER A 341 -4.31 -7.46 -42.82
N GLU A 342 -5.58 -7.37 -42.42
CA GLU A 342 -6.69 -7.68 -43.34
C GLU A 342 -7.04 -6.44 -44.18
N PRO A 343 -6.63 -6.36 -45.44
CA PRO A 343 -7.19 -5.34 -46.35
C PRO A 343 -8.65 -5.65 -46.52
N THR A 344 -9.53 -4.72 -46.14
CA THR A 344 -10.92 -4.70 -46.57
C THR A 344 -10.92 -4.79 -48.08
N ARG A 345 -11.19 -5.98 -48.64
CA ARG A 345 -11.64 -6.11 -50.00
C ARG A 345 -13.02 -5.45 -50.04
N GLN A 346 -13.06 -4.22 -50.52
CA GLN A 346 -14.29 -3.67 -51.08
C GLN A 346 -14.50 -4.36 -52.43
N GLU A 347 -15.54 -5.17 -52.52
CA GLU A 347 -16.17 -5.54 -53.78
C GLU A 347 -17.09 -4.42 -54.23
#